data_53b8c2f916f7bf749c21e2ae4f09a19e
#
_entry.id   53b8c2f916f7bf749c21e2ae4f09a19e
#
_cell.length_a   1.000
_cell.length_b   1.000
_cell.length_c   1.000
_cell.angle_alpha   90.00
_cell.angle_beta   90.00
_cell.angle_gamma   90.00
#
_symmetry.space_group_name_H-M   'P 1'
#
loop_
_entity.id
_entity.type
_entity.pdbx_description
1 polymer ?
#
loop_
_entity_poly.entity_id
_entity_poly.type
_entity_poly.pdbx_seq_one_letter_code
_entity_poly.pdbx_strand_id
1 'polypeptide(L)'
;MQLNKLAKFAKYILIGMFLLSNVHAQKVSKTGTTAANFLQIPVGAAATGLGGAFVSLANDASALYWNVSGIANMEKFEAQLVHTEWIAETSFDYAGAILPLGEFGTLGLSFTSLKMDDMKVTTIELPDGTGEYFSASDIAFGVSYARMLTDRFSIGFTVKYIQQSIWHMNASAFAVDAGTKFRTDLLGGMTIGATITNFGTSLKLSGRDTRYFIRVDDTKQGSNDRIPTEIEMDEWDLPLVFQIGVSTDVLQLENYKLVLAVDAIHPNNDYQSMNAGAEFAFNDYLFIRGGYQSLLLADSEGGLSFGMGVNSKMLFSDTIVKFDYAYRDFGRLENTHTFSLSIKY
;
A
#
# COMPACT_ATOMS: atom_id res chain seq x y z
N MET A 1 10.90 -26.49 -27.69
CA MET A 1 10.30 -26.86 -26.38
C MET A 1 9.62 -25.66 -25.66
N GLN A 2 10.12 -24.44 -25.81
CA GLN A 2 9.54 -23.22 -25.19
C GLN A 2 8.21 -22.76 -25.82
N LEU A 3 8.03 -22.82 -27.15
CA LEU A 3 6.78 -22.44 -27.82
C LEU A 3 5.55 -23.25 -27.35
N ASN A 4 5.74 -24.54 -27.05
CA ASN A 4 4.67 -25.40 -26.53
C ASN A 4 4.27 -25.06 -25.07
N LYS A 5 5.18 -24.45 -24.29
CA LYS A 5 4.87 -23.97 -22.94
C LYS A 5 4.05 -22.68 -22.99
N LEU A 6 4.39 -21.74 -23.89
CA LEU A 6 3.64 -20.51 -24.13
C LEU A 6 2.20 -20.78 -24.61
N ALA A 7 2.02 -21.73 -25.53
CA ALA A 7 0.70 -22.10 -26.03
C ALA A 7 -0.17 -22.77 -24.95
N LYS A 8 0.41 -23.58 -24.07
CA LYS A 8 -0.31 -24.15 -22.92
C LYS A 8 -0.69 -23.08 -21.91
N PHE A 9 0.20 -22.12 -21.65
CA PHE A 9 -0.05 -21.01 -20.72
C PHE A 9 -1.19 -20.09 -21.22
N ALA A 10 -1.17 -19.71 -22.50
CA ALA A 10 -2.25 -18.96 -23.14
C ALA A 10 -3.61 -19.67 -23.04
N LYS A 11 -3.62 -20.99 -23.19
CA LYS A 11 -4.83 -21.80 -23.07
C LYS A 11 -5.41 -21.83 -21.65
N TYR A 12 -4.57 -21.87 -20.62
CA TYR A 12 -5.03 -21.82 -19.22
C TYR A 12 -5.50 -20.43 -18.79
N ILE A 13 -4.88 -19.35 -19.31
CA ILE A 13 -5.36 -17.98 -19.12
C ILE A 13 -6.73 -17.80 -19.77
N LEU A 14 -6.94 -18.29 -20.99
CA LEU A 14 -8.24 -18.20 -21.68
C LEU A 14 -9.33 -18.97 -20.91
N ILE A 15 -9.03 -20.14 -20.37
CA ILE A 15 -9.98 -20.93 -19.54
C ILE A 15 -10.28 -20.20 -18.22
N GLY A 16 -9.28 -19.60 -17.57
CA GLY A 16 -9.45 -18.79 -16.36
C GLY A 16 -10.34 -17.56 -16.62
N MET A 17 -10.14 -16.84 -17.72
CA MET A 17 -10.98 -15.71 -18.12
C MET A 17 -12.45 -16.10 -18.38
N PHE A 18 -12.70 -17.30 -18.95
CA PHE A 18 -14.07 -17.77 -19.24
C PHE A 18 -14.87 -18.17 -17.99
N LEU A 19 -14.18 -18.54 -16.89
CA LEU A 19 -14.82 -18.89 -15.63
C LEU A 19 -15.23 -17.66 -14.78
N LEU A 20 -14.72 -16.47 -15.11
CA LEU A 20 -14.99 -15.23 -14.36
C LEU A 20 -16.25 -14.45 -14.84
N SER A 21 -16.92 -14.89 -15.91
CA SER A 21 -17.91 -14.08 -16.63
C SER A 21 -19.32 -14.04 -16.04
N ASN A 22 -19.62 -14.67 -14.87
CA ASN A 22 -21.01 -14.77 -14.40
C ASN A 22 -21.24 -14.48 -12.90
N VAL A 23 -20.40 -13.68 -12.25
CA VAL A 23 -20.70 -13.28 -10.85
C VAL A 23 -21.36 -11.89 -10.84
N HIS A 24 -22.68 -11.85 -10.95
CA HIS A 24 -23.46 -10.64 -10.67
C HIS A 24 -23.86 -10.65 -9.19
N ALA A 25 -22.97 -10.18 -8.31
CA ALA A 25 -23.35 -9.88 -6.94
C ALA A 25 -24.04 -8.51 -6.87
N GLN A 26 -25.06 -8.39 -6.04
CA GLN A 26 -25.71 -7.11 -5.76
C GLN A 26 -24.69 -6.14 -5.15
N LYS A 27 -24.44 -5.02 -5.83
CA LYS A 27 -23.41 -4.04 -5.46
C LYS A 27 -23.97 -3.09 -4.40
N VAL A 28 -23.66 -3.34 -3.14
CA VAL A 28 -23.80 -2.33 -2.08
C VAL A 28 -22.46 -1.59 -2.00
N SER A 29 -22.47 -0.27 -2.26
CA SER A 29 -21.27 0.55 -2.09
C SER A 29 -20.89 0.61 -0.62
N LYS A 30 -19.65 0.30 -0.31
CA LYS A 30 -19.04 0.41 1.02
C LYS A 30 -18.03 1.56 1.09
N THR A 31 -17.94 2.36 0.04
CA THR A 31 -17.01 3.48 -0.06
C THR A 31 -17.28 4.49 1.05
N GLY A 32 -16.23 4.95 1.74
CA GLY A 32 -16.35 5.90 2.84
C GLY A 32 -16.76 5.29 4.19
N THR A 33 -16.69 3.97 4.36
CA THR A 33 -17.07 3.28 5.61
C THR A 33 -15.88 2.93 6.51
N THR A 34 -14.68 3.41 6.18
CA THR A 34 -13.46 3.19 6.98
C THR A 34 -12.68 4.48 7.19
N ALA A 35 -11.91 4.53 8.27
CA ALA A 35 -10.90 5.55 8.52
C ALA A 35 -9.53 5.13 7.96
N ALA A 36 -8.52 5.98 8.09
CA ALA A 36 -7.12 5.71 7.74
C ALA A 36 -6.90 5.15 6.32
N ASN A 37 -7.64 5.65 5.33
CA ASN A 37 -7.53 5.19 3.94
C ASN A 37 -6.15 5.43 3.31
N PHE A 38 -5.29 6.27 3.91
CA PHE A 38 -3.89 6.42 3.49
C PHE A 38 -3.09 5.11 3.55
N LEU A 39 -3.53 4.15 4.36
CA LEU A 39 -2.93 2.80 4.43
C LEU A 39 -3.14 1.97 3.15
N GLN A 40 -3.99 2.41 2.23
CA GLN A 40 -4.22 1.79 0.92
C GLN A 40 -3.46 2.47 -0.23
N ILE A 41 -2.73 3.56 0.05
CA ILE A 41 -1.88 4.21 -0.96
C ILE A 41 -0.70 3.29 -1.27
N PRO A 42 -0.47 2.91 -2.54
CA PRO A 42 0.60 2.00 -2.92
C PRO A 42 1.98 2.53 -2.57
N VAL A 43 2.81 1.68 -1.96
CA VAL A 43 4.18 1.99 -1.58
C VAL A 43 5.16 1.46 -2.62
N GLY A 44 6.07 2.33 -3.08
CA GLY A 44 7.19 1.96 -3.93
C GLY A 44 6.92 2.05 -5.42
N ALA A 45 7.85 2.69 -6.15
CA ALA A 45 7.72 2.92 -7.57
C ALA A 45 7.73 1.60 -8.38
N ALA A 46 8.46 0.57 -7.92
CA ALA A 46 8.46 -0.73 -8.58
C ALA A 46 7.06 -1.37 -8.58
N ALA A 47 6.40 -1.38 -7.43
CA ALA A 47 5.05 -1.92 -7.27
C ALA A 47 3.99 -1.08 -8.00
N THR A 48 4.09 0.27 -7.89
CA THR A 48 3.20 1.19 -8.61
C THR A 48 3.30 1.00 -10.12
N GLY A 49 4.52 0.87 -10.67
CA GLY A 49 4.74 0.60 -12.09
C GLY A 49 4.18 -0.74 -12.57
N LEU A 50 3.98 -1.70 -11.67
CA LEU A 50 3.32 -2.99 -11.93
C LEU A 50 1.80 -2.96 -11.69
N GLY A 51 1.20 -1.77 -11.57
CA GLY A 51 -0.24 -1.64 -11.29
C GLY A 51 -0.64 -2.14 -9.91
N GLY A 52 0.31 -2.29 -8.97
CA GLY A 52 0.05 -2.87 -7.65
C GLY A 52 -0.07 -4.39 -7.64
N ALA A 53 0.31 -5.09 -8.70
CA ALA A 53 0.42 -6.57 -8.72
C ALA A 53 1.76 -7.00 -8.12
N PHE A 54 1.90 -6.94 -6.81
CA PHE A 54 3.20 -7.06 -6.15
C PHE A 54 3.25 -8.02 -4.94
N VAL A 55 2.12 -8.52 -4.45
CA VAL A 55 2.03 -9.37 -3.24
C VAL A 55 2.91 -10.62 -3.34
N SER A 56 2.99 -11.24 -4.51
CA SER A 56 3.85 -12.42 -4.76
C SER A 56 5.30 -12.03 -5.10
N LEU A 57 5.53 -10.82 -5.64
CA LEU A 57 6.84 -10.33 -6.07
C LEU A 57 7.63 -9.66 -4.95
N ALA A 58 6.97 -9.15 -3.92
CA ALA A 58 7.56 -8.40 -2.82
C ALA A 58 8.83 -9.09 -2.29
N ASN A 59 10.00 -8.42 -2.48
CA ASN A 59 11.32 -8.94 -2.16
C ASN A 59 12.35 -7.84 -1.87
N ASP A 60 11.86 -6.66 -1.49
CA ASP A 60 12.62 -5.48 -1.08
C ASP A 60 11.97 -4.84 0.16
N ALA A 61 12.45 -3.67 0.61
CA ALA A 61 11.91 -3.02 1.81
C ALA A 61 10.44 -2.59 1.68
N SER A 62 9.89 -2.47 0.47
CA SER A 62 8.44 -2.26 0.29
C SER A 62 7.60 -3.50 0.62
N ALA A 63 8.22 -4.67 0.78
CA ALA A 63 7.53 -5.88 1.24
C ALA A 63 6.93 -5.72 2.64
N LEU A 64 7.47 -4.83 3.47
CA LEU A 64 6.88 -4.47 4.78
C LEU A 64 5.46 -3.90 4.65
N TYR A 65 5.11 -3.36 3.49
CA TYR A 65 3.77 -2.90 3.14
C TYR A 65 2.98 -3.97 2.36
N TRP A 66 3.57 -4.55 1.29
CA TRP A 66 2.86 -5.40 0.35
C TRP A 66 2.62 -6.82 0.85
N ASN A 67 3.67 -7.46 1.38
CA ASN A 67 3.63 -8.81 1.94
C ASN A 67 4.86 -9.04 2.80
N VAL A 68 4.70 -8.92 4.08
CA VAL A 68 5.81 -8.98 5.05
C VAL A 68 6.60 -10.29 4.98
N SER A 69 6.01 -11.39 4.53
CA SER A 69 6.76 -12.64 4.33
C SER A 69 7.85 -12.55 3.26
N GLY A 70 7.78 -11.52 2.40
CA GLY A 70 8.78 -11.27 1.35
C GLY A 70 10.16 -10.91 1.88
N ILE A 71 10.27 -10.40 3.12
CA ILE A 71 11.58 -10.09 3.72
C ILE A 71 12.27 -11.33 4.32
N ALA A 72 11.58 -12.46 4.45
CA ALA A 72 12.10 -13.65 5.15
C ALA A 72 13.36 -14.25 4.52
N ASN A 73 13.57 -14.06 3.22
CA ASN A 73 14.71 -14.58 2.46
C ASN A 73 15.78 -13.51 2.15
N MET A 74 15.76 -12.39 2.87
CA MET A 74 16.76 -11.35 2.66
C MET A 74 18.02 -11.63 3.45
N GLU A 75 19.16 -11.54 2.78
CA GLU A 75 20.48 -11.85 3.36
C GLU A 75 21.27 -10.59 3.73
N LYS A 76 20.87 -9.45 3.19
CA LYS A 76 21.56 -8.18 3.35
C LYS A 76 20.64 -7.14 3.98
N PHE A 77 21.22 -6.21 4.74
CA PHE A 77 20.50 -5.00 5.16
C PHE A 77 20.00 -4.23 3.93
N GLU A 78 18.79 -3.74 4.03
CA GLU A 78 18.20 -2.87 3.00
C GLU A 78 17.41 -1.74 3.65
N ALA A 79 17.61 -0.52 3.16
CA ALA A 79 16.78 0.64 3.47
C ALA A 79 16.20 1.22 2.19
N GLN A 80 14.95 1.66 2.26
CA GLN A 80 14.23 2.27 1.14
C GLN A 80 13.51 3.52 1.59
N LEU A 81 13.58 4.56 0.76
CA LEU A 81 12.79 5.78 0.85
C LEU A 81 11.90 5.88 -0.38
N VAL A 82 10.66 6.25 -0.17
CA VAL A 82 9.67 6.47 -1.23
C VAL A 82 9.02 7.82 -1.02
N HIS A 83 8.89 8.58 -2.10
CA HIS A 83 8.12 9.81 -2.15
C HIS A 83 7.12 9.73 -3.29
N THR A 84 5.86 10.06 -3.00
CA THR A 84 4.79 10.11 -3.99
C THR A 84 4.10 11.47 -3.93
N GLU A 85 4.12 12.17 -5.06
CA GLU A 85 3.21 13.30 -5.30
C GLU A 85 1.80 12.72 -5.44
N TRP A 86 1.00 12.91 -4.38
CA TRP A 86 -0.33 12.34 -4.30
C TRP A 86 -1.39 13.34 -4.75
N ILE A 87 -2.62 12.87 -4.91
CA ILE A 87 -3.75 13.70 -5.33
C ILE A 87 -3.99 14.86 -4.37
N ALA A 88 -4.62 15.93 -4.85
CA ALA A 88 -4.99 17.13 -4.08
C ALA A 88 -3.79 17.81 -3.39
N GLU A 89 -2.66 17.88 -4.06
CA GLU A 89 -1.43 18.53 -3.56
C GLU A 89 -0.93 17.95 -2.22
N THR A 90 -1.28 16.70 -1.92
CA THR A 90 -0.77 16.00 -0.73
C THR A 90 0.50 15.23 -1.06
N SER A 91 1.33 15.02 -0.04
CA SER A 91 2.57 14.25 -0.14
C SER A 91 2.47 12.97 0.66
N PHE A 92 2.82 11.84 0.02
CA PHE A 92 2.89 10.55 0.67
C PHE A 92 4.34 10.07 0.70
N ASP A 93 4.85 9.87 1.91
CA ASP A 93 6.22 9.45 2.17
C ASP A 93 6.25 8.10 2.88
N TYR A 94 7.21 7.26 2.50
CA TYR A 94 7.46 5.97 3.14
C TYR A 94 8.96 5.77 3.36
N ALA A 95 9.29 5.20 4.51
CA ALA A 95 10.63 4.71 4.81
C ALA A 95 10.54 3.28 5.35
N GLY A 96 11.33 2.38 4.80
CA GLY A 96 11.44 0.99 5.23
C GLY A 96 12.90 0.60 5.47
N ALA A 97 13.14 -0.21 6.49
CA ALA A 97 14.45 -0.79 6.78
C ALA A 97 14.29 -2.27 7.15
N ILE A 98 15.18 -3.10 6.64
CA ILE A 98 15.19 -4.55 6.85
C ILE A 98 16.54 -4.96 7.43
N LEU A 99 16.51 -5.73 8.51
CA LEU A 99 17.68 -6.26 9.20
C LEU A 99 17.60 -7.79 9.24
N PRO A 100 18.32 -8.50 8.37
CA PRO A 100 18.46 -9.95 8.45
C PRO A 100 19.21 -10.38 9.73
N LEU A 101 18.66 -11.40 10.41
CA LEU A 101 19.24 -11.98 11.62
C LEU A 101 19.75 -13.42 11.37
N GLY A 102 20.04 -13.76 10.11
CA GLY A 102 20.47 -15.09 9.70
C GLY A 102 19.37 -16.14 9.94
N GLU A 103 19.70 -17.22 10.62
CA GLU A 103 18.75 -18.33 10.87
C GLU A 103 17.56 -17.93 11.77
N PHE A 104 17.64 -16.82 12.47
CA PHE A 104 16.55 -16.31 13.32
C PHE A 104 15.47 -15.59 12.53
N GLY A 105 15.64 -15.38 11.21
CA GLY A 105 14.70 -14.66 10.36
C GLY A 105 15.13 -13.21 10.13
N THR A 106 14.16 -12.35 9.83
CA THR A 106 14.40 -10.96 9.42
C THR A 106 13.47 -10.02 10.18
N LEU A 107 14.03 -8.95 10.74
CA LEU A 107 13.28 -7.83 11.29
C LEU A 107 13.09 -6.73 10.26
N GLY A 108 11.99 -6.02 10.37
CA GLY A 108 11.68 -4.86 9.55
C GLY A 108 11.10 -3.71 10.38
N LEU A 109 11.42 -2.49 9.97
CA LEU A 109 10.81 -1.27 10.49
C LEU A 109 10.25 -0.49 9.31
N SER A 110 9.06 0.04 9.45
CA SER A 110 8.43 0.88 8.44
C SER A 110 7.80 2.13 9.04
N PHE A 111 7.85 3.21 8.29
CA PHE A 111 7.19 4.47 8.59
C PHE A 111 6.47 4.95 7.34
N THR A 112 5.22 5.36 7.49
CA THR A 112 4.38 5.92 6.42
C THR A 112 3.81 7.24 6.90
N SER A 113 3.78 8.24 6.02
CA SER A 113 3.19 9.55 6.31
C SER A 113 2.43 10.06 5.09
N LEU A 114 1.21 10.53 5.32
CA LEU A 114 0.45 11.35 4.37
C LEU A 114 0.23 12.71 5.03
N LYS A 115 0.54 13.79 4.33
CA LYS A 115 0.38 15.15 4.84
C LYS A 115 -0.06 16.11 3.74
N MET A 116 -0.80 17.12 4.14
CA MET A 116 -1.13 18.29 3.31
C MET A 116 -0.35 19.50 3.80
N ASP A 117 -0.24 20.50 2.94
CA ASP A 117 0.30 21.81 3.32
C ASP A 117 -0.66 22.55 4.24
N ASP A 118 -0.11 23.51 5.01
CA ASP A 118 -0.89 24.35 5.90
C ASP A 118 -1.89 25.22 5.12
N MET A 119 -3.15 25.16 5.52
CA MET A 119 -4.23 25.97 4.96
C MET A 119 -4.65 27.07 5.94
N LYS A 120 -4.97 28.25 5.41
CA LYS A 120 -5.49 29.37 6.24
C LYS A 120 -6.87 29.06 6.77
N VAL A 121 -7.10 29.33 8.04
CA VAL A 121 -8.43 29.33 8.63
C VAL A 121 -9.15 30.61 8.18
N THR A 122 -10.28 30.46 7.49
CA THR A 122 -11.12 31.58 7.04
C THR A 122 -12.49 31.51 7.70
N THR A 123 -13.11 32.69 7.93
CA THR A 123 -14.49 32.81 8.39
C THR A 123 -15.28 33.72 7.46
N ILE A 124 -16.60 33.79 7.67
CA ILE A 124 -17.46 34.69 6.88
C ILE A 124 -17.03 36.15 7.08
N GLU A 125 -16.61 36.52 8.28
CA GLU A 125 -16.17 37.86 8.65
C GLU A 125 -14.72 38.15 8.20
N LEU A 126 -13.89 37.11 8.07
CA LEU A 126 -12.46 37.21 7.71
C LEU A 126 -12.14 36.25 6.55
N PRO A 127 -12.63 36.57 5.33
CA PRO A 127 -12.45 35.69 4.16
C PRO A 127 -10.97 35.58 3.69
N ASP A 128 -10.14 36.56 4.02
CA ASP A 128 -8.71 36.59 3.70
C ASP A 128 -7.85 35.79 4.70
N GLY A 129 -8.47 35.31 5.79
CA GLY A 129 -7.86 34.49 6.85
C GLY A 129 -7.91 35.15 8.22
N THR A 130 -8.01 34.31 9.24
CA THR A 130 -8.00 34.73 10.66
C THR A 130 -6.61 34.98 11.21
N GLY A 131 -5.55 34.59 10.43
CA GLY A 131 -4.16 34.54 10.88
C GLY A 131 -3.76 33.17 11.44
N GLU A 132 -4.71 32.26 11.66
CA GLU A 132 -4.44 30.88 12.02
C GLU A 132 -4.32 29.98 10.78
N TYR A 133 -3.61 28.86 10.95
CA TYR A 133 -3.46 27.81 9.93
C TYR A 133 -3.90 26.47 10.51
N PHE A 134 -4.38 25.58 9.66
CA PHE A 134 -4.64 24.20 9.99
C PHE A 134 -3.99 23.28 8.97
N SER A 135 -3.68 22.06 9.41
CA SER A 135 -3.20 20.99 8.56
C SER A 135 -3.78 19.65 8.96
N ALA A 136 -3.68 18.67 8.08
CA ALA A 136 -4.00 17.29 8.37
C ALA A 136 -2.79 16.41 8.06
N SER A 137 -2.55 15.41 8.89
CA SER A 137 -1.48 14.44 8.71
C SER A 137 -1.87 13.09 9.27
N ASP A 138 -1.52 12.06 8.53
CA ASP A 138 -1.69 10.67 8.92
C ASP A 138 -0.32 10.01 8.98
N ILE A 139 -0.06 9.22 10.01
CA ILE A 139 1.17 8.46 10.14
C ILE A 139 0.89 7.01 10.53
N ALA A 140 1.76 6.11 10.07
CA ALA A 140 1.79 4.73 10.54
C ALA A 140 3.23 4.31 10.79
N PHE A 141 3.47 3.63 11.92
CA PHE A 141 4.74 3.02 12.26
C PHE A 141 4.55 1.52 12.42
N GLY A 142 5.37 0.72 11.72
CA GLY A 142 5.30 -0.73 11.71
C GLY A 142 6.59 -1.39 12.19
N VAL A 143 6.42 -2.45 13.00
CA VAL A 143 7.50 -3.38 13.38
C VAL A 143 7.12 -4.76 12.84
N SER A 144 8.02 -5.34 12.08
CA SER A 144 7.78 -6.55 11.31
C SER A 144 8.78 -7.65 11.64
N TYR A 145 8.32 -8.87 11.54
CA TYR A 145 9.17 -10.06 11.62
C TYR A 145 8.72 -11.08 10.58
N ALA A 146 9.70 -11.68 9.89
CA ALA A 146 9.43 -12.75 8.94
C ALA A 146 10.49 -13.83 9.01
N ARG A 147 10.10 -15.07 8.65
CA ARG A 147 10.98 -16.24 8.65
C ARG A 147 10.60 -17.23 7.56
N MET A 148 11.61 -17.88 6.99
CA MET A 148 11.44 -19.09 6.19
C MET A 148 11.07 -20.26 7.11
N LEU A 149 9.95 -20.92 6.86
CA LEU A 149 9.55 -22.16 7.55
C LEU A 149 10.08 -23.40 6.83
N THR A 150 10.16 -23.31 5.50
CA THR A 150 10.79 -24.31 4.64
C THR A 150 11.52 -23.59 3.52
N ASP A 151 12.31 -24.26 2.71
CA ASP A 151 13.01 -23.68 1.55
C ASP A 151 12.07 -23.01 0.52
N ARG A 152 10.77 -23.25 0.62
CA ARG A 152 9.76 -22.79 -0.33
C ARG A 152 8.63 -21.96 0.30
N PHE A 153 8.55 -21.92 1.61
CA PHE A 153 7.45 -21.28 2.33
C PHE A 153 7.95 -20.33 3.41
N SER A 154 7.50 -19.10 3.33
CA SER A 154 7.77 -18.07 4.33
C SER A 154 6.48 -17.50 4.92
N ILE A 155 6.60 -17.00 6.14
CA ILE A 155 5.53 -16.31 6.88
C ILE A 155 6.10 -15.05 7.51
N GLY A 156 5.26 -14.03 7.66
CA GLY A 156 5.65 -12.81 8.36
C GLY A 156 4.45 -12.12 8.99
N PHE A 157 4.74 -11.27 9.98
CA PHE A 157 3.78 -10.49 10.73
C PHE A 157 4.31 -9.07 10.93
N THR A 158 3.40 -8.11 10.94
CA THR A 158 3.67 -6.71 11.29
C THR A 158 2.70 -6.26 12.36
N VAL A 159 3.18 -5.52 13.37
CA VAL A 159 2.34 -4.76 14.29
C VAL A 159 2.51 -3.29 13.92
N LYS A 160 1.40 -2.59 13.75
CA LYS A 160 1.36 -1.17 13.35
C LYS A 160 0.68 -0.31 14.40
N TYR A 161 1.25 0.85 14.65
CA TYR A 161 0.60 1.97 15.31
C TYR A 161 0.22 3.01 14.25
N ILE A 162 -1.02 3.47 14.28
CA ILE A 162 -1.61 4.36 13.28
C ILE A 162 -2.15 5.57 14.03
N GLN A 163 -1.87 6.76 13.51
CA GLN A 163 -2.40 8.01 14.05
C GLN A 163 -2.86 8.91 12.91
N GLN A 164 -4.05 9.45 13.05
CA GLN A 164 -4.58 10.51 12.20
C GLN A 164 -4.72 11.78 13.02
N SER A 165 -4.33 12.91 12.44
CA SER A 165 -4.42 14.22 13.07
C SER A 165 -5.03 15.21 12.09
N ILE A 166 -6.03 15.95 12.54
CA ILE A 166 -6.61 17.06 11.78
C ILE A 166 -6.79 18.24 12.73
N TRP A 167 -6.04 19.29 12.48
CA TRP A 167 -6.02 20.49 13.32
C TRP A 167 -5.80 20.13 14.81
N HIS A 168 -6.84 20.23 15.67
CA HIS A 168 -6.75 19.94 17.11
C HIS A 168 -7.34 18.56 17.49
N MET A 169 -7.68 17.77 16.49
CA MET A 169 -8.31 16.46 16.66
C MET A 169 -7.31 15.35 16.32
N ASN A 170 -7.34 14.29 17.11
CA ASN A 170 -6.48 13.13 16.92
C ASN A 170 -7.29 11.83 17.05
N ALA A 171 -6.86 10.83 16.31
CA ALA A 171 -7.32 9.45 16.47
C ALA A 171 -6.12 8.51 16.38
N SER A 172 -6.14 7.39 17.10
CA SER A 172 -5.09 6.40 17.04
C SER A 172 -5.65 4.98 17.10
N ALA A 173 -4.96 4.05 16.42
CA ALA A 173 -5.31 2.64 16.38
C ALA A 173 -4.06 1.77 16.34
N PHE A 174 -4.24 0.50 16.69
CA PHE A 174 -3.27 -0.56 16.48
C PHE A 174 -3.80 -1.55 15.43
N ALA A 175 -2.92 -2.06 14.59
CA ALA A 175 -3.25 -3.07 13.61
C ALA A 175 -2.16 -4.14 13.49
N VAL A 176 -2.56 -5.29 12.96
CA VAL A 176 -1.66 -6.41 12.65
C VAL A 176 -1.83 -6.77 11.19
N ASP A 177 -0.71 -7.03 10.52
CA ASP A 177 -0.68 -7.65 9.20
C ASP A 177 -0.09 -9.06 9.31
N ALA A 178 -0.54 -9.94 8.44
CA ALA A 178 0.03 -11.26 8.27
C ALA A 178 0.23 -11.54 6.78
N GLY A 179 1.36 -12.14 6.43
CA GLY A 179 1.68 -12.47 5.06
C GLY A 179 2.33 -13.84 4.93
N THR A 180 2.08 -14.48 3.80
CA THR A 180 2.69 -15.76 3.43
C THR A 180 3.17 -15.72 1.98
N LYS A 181 4.22 -16.48 1.68
CA LYS A 181 4.75 -16.64 0.33
C LYS A 181 5.17 -18.09 0.12
N PHE A 182 4.72 -18.65 -0.98
CA PHE A 182 5.01 -20.04 -1.35
C PHE A 182 5.56 -20.09 -2.78
N ARG A 183 6.71 -20.72 -2.95
CA ARG A 183 7.34 -20.96 -4.25
C ARG A 183 7.12 -22.40 -4.70
N THR A 184 6.66 -22.58 -5.92
CA THR A 184 6.40 -23.89 -6.54
C THR A 184 7.08 -24.00 -7.89
N ASP A 185 7.40 -25.26 -8.30
CA ASP A 185 8.01 -25.54 -9.61
C ASP A 185 6.98 -25.59 -10.75
N LEU A 186 5.70 -25.37 -10.45
CA LEU A 186 4.64 -25.28 -11.46
C LEU A 186 4.91 -24.14 -12.43
N LEU A 187 4.53 -24.30 -13.68
CA LEU A 187 4.64 -23.29 -14.75
C LEU A 187 6.06 -22.70 -14.95
N GLY A 188 7.10 -23.44 -14.54
CA GLY A 188 8.48 -22.98 -14.69
C GLY A 188 9.03 -22.16 -13.52
N GLY A 189 8.33 -22.18 -12.38
CA GLY A 189 8.69 -21.44 -11.18
C GLY A 189 7.63 -20.36 -10.89
N MET A 190 6.55 -20.74 -10.19
CA MET A 190 5.48 -19.84 -9.81
C MET A 190 5.62 -19.49 -8.33
N THR A 191 5.41 -18.22 -8.00
CA THR A 191 5.32 -17.75 -6.61
C THR A 191 3.88 -17.34 -6.31
N ILE A 192 3.35 -17.82 -5.20
CA ILE A 192 2.03 -17.46 -4.67
C ILE A 192 2.27 -16.68 -3.38
N GLY A 193 1.69 -15.50 -3.27
CA GLY A 193 1.67 -14.68 -2.06
C GLY A 193 0.25 -14.50 -1.57
N ALA A 194 0.05 -14.47 -0.27
CA ALA A 194 -1.21 -14.07 0.33
C ALA A 194 -0.95 -13.18 1.53
N THR A 195 -1.76 -12.15 1.70
CA THR A 195 -1.65 -11.21 2.81
C THR A 195 -3.02 -10.75 3.30
N ILE A 196 -3.09 -10.50 4.59
CA ILE A 196 -4.17 -9.77 5.24
C ILE A 196 -3.54 -8.59 5.95
N THR A 197 -4.03 -7.38 5.69
CA THR A 197 -3.45 -6.14 6.23
C THR A 197 -4.48 -5.30 6.95
N ASN A 198 -4.01 -4.53 7.92
CA ASN A 198 -4.81 -3.57 8.68
C ASN A 198 -5.93 -4.22 9.53
N PHE A 199 -5.73 -5.43 10.03
CA PHE A 199 -6.61 -6.02 11.01
C PHE A 199 -6.34 -5.40 12.38
N GLY A 200 -7.26 -4.57 12.90
CA GLY A 200 -6.98 -3.79 14.10
C GLY A 200 -8.18 -3.17 14.77
N THR A 201 -7.90 -2.23 15.66
CA THR A 201 -8.92 -1.47 16.41
C THR A 201 -9.52 -0.36 15.55
N SER A 202 -10.75 0.04 15.84
CA SER A 202 -11.39 1.19 15.19
C SER A 202 -10.74 2.51 15.63
N LEU A 203 -10.88 3.53 14.82
CA LEU A 203 -10.43 4.90 15.05
C LEU A 203 -11.61 5.78 15.48
N LYS A 204 -11.39 6.59 16.50
CA LYS A 204 -12.33 7.61 16.97
C LYS A 204 -11.61 8.95 17.12
N LEU A 205 -12.07 9.96 16.39
CA LEU A 205 -11.53 11.31 16.53
C LEU A 205 -11.93 11.89 17.90
N SER A 206 -10.95 12.48 18.57
CA SER A 206 -11.14 13.19 19.85
C SER A 206 -10.23 14.41 19.90
N GLY A 207 -10.66 15.45 20.62
CA GLY A 207 -9.83 16.64 20.77
C GLY A 207 -10.62 17.88 21.18
N ARG A 208 -9.96 19.04 21.07
CA ARG A 208 -10.52 20.31 21.54
C ARG A 208 -11.80 20.70 20.80
N ASP A 209 -11.90 20.39 19.52
CA ASP A 209 -12.97 20.90 18.67
C ASP A 209 -14.30 20.14 18.82
N THR A 210 -14.30 19.03 19.58
CA THR A 210 -15.54 18.36 20.01
C THR A 210 -16.16 19.00 21.26
N ARG A 211 -15.46 19.92 21.96
CA ARG A 211 -15.89 20.47 23.21
C ARG A 211 -16.65 21.78 23.03
N TYR A 212 -17.84 21.85 23.60
CA TYR A 212 -18.72 23.00 23.54
C TYR A 212 -19.24 23.35 24.92
N PHE A 213 -19.67 24.60 25.08
CA PHE A 213 -20.43 25.03 26.24
C PHE A 213 -21.88 25.20 25.84
N ILE A 214 -22.78 24.52 26.53
CA ILE A 214 -24.23 24.63 26.30
C ILE A 214 -24.95 25.16 27.54
N ARG A 215 -26.11 25.77 27.28
CA ARG A 215 -27.13 26.05 28.28
C ARG A 215 -28.18 24.94 28.19
N VAL A 216 -28.45 24.26 29.31
CA VAL A 216 -29.40 23.13 29.33
C VAL A 216 -30.85 23.62 29.33
N ASP A 217 -31.13 24.80 29.89
CA ASP A 217 -32.47 25.38 29.99
C ASP A 217 -32.43 26.88 29.69
N ASP A 218 -32.88 27.26 28.50
CA ASP A 218 -32.92 28.65 28.03
C ASP A 218 -33.96 29.52 28.75
N THR A 219 -34.90 28.90 29.48
CA THR A 219 -35.98 29.59 30.18
C THR A 219 -35.60 30.01 31.58
N LYS A 220 -34.51 29.44 32.14
CA LYS A 220 -34.06 29.77 33.52
C LYS A 220 -32.87 30.72 33.49
N GLN A 221 -33.04 31.83 34.16
CA GLN A 221 -31.93 32.72 34.48
C GLN A 221 -31.15 32.16 35.68
N GLY A 222 -29.89 31.87 35.52
CA GLY A 222 -29.01 31.32 36.54
C GLY A 222 -27.62 30.98 36.03
N SER A 223 -26.78 30.48 36.91
CA SER A 223 -25.34 30.33 36.71
C SER A 223 -24.90 29.16 35.78
N ASN A 224 -25.82 28.39 35.20
CA ASN A 224 -25.49 27.20 34.37
C ASN A 224 -25.59 27.45 32.86
N ASP A 225 -25.06 28.57 32.40
CA ASP A 225 -24.97 28.91 30.99
C ASP A 225 -23.70 28.34 30.28
N ARG A 226 -22.79 27.69 31.02
CA ARG A 226 -21.53 27.16 30.54
C ARG A 226 -21.29 25.73 31.04
N ILE A 227 -22.19 24.82 30.70
CA ILE A 227 -21.98 23.40 30.97
C ILE A 227 -21.09 22.83 29.89
N PRO A 228 -19.88 22.31 30.21
CA PRO A 228 -19.02 21.69 29.25
C PRO A 228 -19.68 20.41 28.74
N THR A 229 -19.73 20.29 27.40
CA THR A 229 -20.25 19.12 26.67
C THR A 229 -19.28 18.72 25.63
N GLU A 230 -19.39 17.50 25.16
CA GLU A 230 -18.59 16.96 24.08
C GLU A 230 -19.51 16.34 23.02
N ILE A 231 -19.25 16.63 21.74
CA ILE A 231 -19.90 15.94 20.63
C ILE A 231 -19.41 14.49 20.61
N GLU A 232 -20.34 13.55 20.68
CA GLU A 232 -20.03 12.16 20.55
C GLU A 232 -19.64 11.88 19.07
N MET A 233 -18.42 11.38 18.87
CA MET A 233 -17.91 10.99 17.56
C MET A 233 -18.11 9.50 17.34
N ASP A 234 -18.40 9.12 16.11
CA ASP A 234 -18.47 7.72 15.71
C ASP A 234 -17.08 7.07 15.62
N GLU A 235 -17.06 5.75 15.76
CA GLU A 235 -15.88 4.93 15.58
C GLU A 235 -15.90 4.32 14.17
N TRP A 236 -14.74 4.35 13.48
CA TRP A 236 -14.59 3.86 12.12
C TRP A 236 -13.50 2.79 12.05
N ASP A 237 -13.82 1.68 11.41
CA ASP A 237 -12.89 0.58 11.24
C ASP A 237 -11.73 0.95 10.31
N LEU A 238 -10.61 0.23 10.46
CA LEU A 238 -9.48 0.31 9.53
C LEU A 238 -9.84 -0.34 8.19
N PRO A 239 -9.15 0.08 7.09
CA PRO A 239 -9.34 -0.50 5.76
C PRO A 239 -8.68 -1.88 5.68
N LEU A 240 -9.36 -2.91 6.19
CA LEU A 240 -8.91 -4.29 6.13
C LEU A 240 -8.87 -4.75 4.67
N VAL A 241 -7.72 -5.30 4.25
CA VAL A 241 -7.55 -5.81 2.89
C VAL A 241 -7.00 -7.22 2.92
N PHE A 242 -7.67 -8.12 2.20
CA PHE A 242 -7.15 -9.44 1.88
C PHE A 242 -6.70 -9.45 0.42
N GLN A 243 -5.47 -9.94 0.17
CA GLN A 243 -4.90 -10.03 -1.17
C GLN A 243 -4.27 -11.39 -1.42
N ILE A 244 -4.43 -11.90 -2.63
CA ILE A 244 -3.73 -13.09 -3.12
C ILE A 244 -3.09 -12.71 -4.45
N GLY A 245 -1.77 -12.93 -4.55
CA GLY A 245 -0.99 -12.68 -5.75
C GLY A 245 -0.31 -13.92 -6.28
N VAL A 246 -0.18 -13.97 -7.59
CA VAL A 246 0.56 -15.02 -8.30
C VAL A 246 1.51 -14.37 -9.28
N SER A 247 2.75 -14.81 -9.30
CA SER A 247 3.74 -14.37 -10.30
C SER A 247 4.51 -15.54 -10.86
N THR A 248 5.01 -15.36 -12.10
CA THR A 248 5.83 -16.38 -12.77
C THR A 248 6.85 -15.73 -13.67
N ASP A 249 8.02 -16.37 -13.78
CA ASP A 249 9.08 -16.02 -14.73
C ASP A 249 8.74 -16.65 -16.08
N VAL A 250 8.16 -15.86 -17.01
CA VAL A 250 7.74 -16.35 -18.34
C VAL A 250 8.92 -16.56 -19.25
N LEU A 251 9.91 -15.68 -19.15
CA LEU A 251 11.16 -15.75 -19.90
C LEU A 251 12.33 -15.52 -18.95
N GLN A 252 13.27 -16.45 -18.93
CA GLN A 252 14.52 -16.29 -18.20
C GLN A 252 15.67 -16.74 -19.11
N LEU A 253 16.41 -15.76 -19.59
CA LEU A 253 17.63 -15.90 -20.38
C LEU A 253 18.80 -15.33 -19.58
N GLU A 254 20.01 -15.48 -20.07
CA GLU A 254 21.21 -15.01 -19.36
C GLU A 254 21.14 -13.50 -19.01
N ASN A 255 20.66 -12.68 -19.96
CA ASN A 255 20.65 -11.22 -19.83
C ASN A 255 19.23 -10.62 -19.72
N TYR A 256 18.18 -11.41 -19.90
CA TYR A 256 16.81 -10.91 -19.97
C TYR A 256 15.88 -11.75 -19.10
N LYS A 257 15.05 -11.07 -18.33
CA LYS A 257 14.00 -11.69 -17.53
C LYS A 257 12.68 -10.99 -17.79
N LEU A 258 11.61 -11.78 -18.01
CA LEU A 258 10.24 -11.27 -18.08
C LEU A 258 9.41 -11.96 -17.01
N VAL A 259 8.84 -11.16 -16.14
CA VAL A 259 7.97 -11.59 -15.04
C VAL A 259 6.56 -11.09 -15.30
N LEU A 260 5.58 -11.94 -15.09
CA LEU A 260 4.17 -11.54 -15.04
C LEU A 260 3.62 -11.76 -13.63
N ALA A 261 2.77 -10.84 -13.19
CA ALA A 261 2.09 -10.91 -11.91
C ALA A 261 0.62 -10.54 -12.03
N VAL A 262 -0.22 -11.18 -11.22
CA VAL A 262 -1.64 -10.88 -11.08
C VAL A 262 -2.00 -11.03 -9.61
N ASP A 263 -2.67 -10.01 -9.06
CA ASP A 263 -3.16 -9.97 -7.70
C ASP A 263 -4.68 -9.80 -7.69
N ALA A 264 -5.37 -10.57 -6.85
CA ALA A 264 -6.77 -10.40 -6.52
C ALA A 264 -6.88 -9.72 -5.15
N ILE A 265 -7.71 -8.68 -5.07
CA ILE A 265 -7.83 -7.80 -3.91
C ILE A 265 -9.28 -7.83 -3.41
N HIS A 266 -9.45 -8.01 -2.11
CA HIS A 266 -10.73 -7.99 -1.43
C HIS A 266 -10.67 -7.07 -0.21
N PRO A 267 -11.00 -5.78 -0.37
CA PRO A 267 -11.07 -4.83 0.72
C PRO A 267 -12.42 -4.91 1.44
N ASN A 268 -12.49 -4.43 2.70
CA ASN A 268 -13.75 -4.33 3.44
C ASN A 268 -14.57 -3.08 3.07
N ASN A 269 -13.92 -2.07 2.47
CA ASN A 269 -14.47 -0.74 2.20
C ASN A 269 -14.70 -0.45 0.71
N ASP A 270 -14.44 -1.41 -0.17
CA ASP A 270 -14.63 -1.24 -1.61
C ASP A 270 -14.98 -2.58 -2.27
N TYR A 271 -15.15 -2.57 -3.58
CA TYR A 271 -15.39 -3.77 -4.38
C TYR A 271 -14.10 -4.57 -4.59
N GLN A 272 -14.29 -5.86 -4.84
CA GLN A 272 -13.21 -6.74 -5.28
C GLN A 272 -12.66 -6.26 -6.62
N SER A 273 -11.34 -6.30 -6.74
CA SER A 273 -10.63 -5.91 -7.94
C SER A 273 -9.45 -6.84 -8.23
N MET A 274 -8.89 -6.69 -9.41
CA MET A 274 -7.67 -7.40 -9.82
C MET A 274 -6.66 -6.40 -10.34
N ASN A 275 -5.39 -6.66 -10.05
CA ASN A 275 -4.28 -5.95 -10.62
C ASN A 275 -3.46 -6.90 -11.50
N ALA A 276 -2.87 -6.39 -12.58
CA ALA A 276 -1.96 -7.15 -13.41
C ALA A 276 -0.74 -6.31 -13.79
N GLY A 277 0.42 -6.95 -13.84
CA GLY A 277 1.68 -6.27 -14.16
C GLY A 277 2.67 -7.17 -14.87
N ALA A 278 3.56 -6.53 -15.62
CA ALA A 278 4.69 -7.16 -16.30
C ALA A 278 5.96 -6.37 -16.02
N GLU A 279 7.04 -7.08 -15.67
CA GLU A 279 8.38 -6.52 -15.49
C GLU A 279 9.33 -7.16 -16.49
N PHE A 280 10.02 -6.33 -17.26
CA PHE A 280 11.16 -6.72 -18.08
C PHE A 280 12.45 -6.21 -17.43
N ALA A 281 13.34 -7.12 -17.10
CA ALA A 281 14.65 -6.82 -16.54
C ALA A 281 15.76 -7.17 -17.55
N PHE A 282 16.73 -6.24 -17.70
CA PHE A 282 17.92 -6.42 -18.51
C PHE A 282 19.17 -6.43 -17.62
N ASN A 283 19.90 -7.54 -17.59
CA ASN A 283 21.10 -7.79 -16.78
C ASN A 283 20.91 -7.49 -15.28
N ASP A 284 19.69 -7.52 -14.77
CA ASP A 284 19.32 -7.12 -13.42
C ASP A 284 19.74 -5.68 -13.02
N TYR A 285 20.03 -4.81 -13.98
CA TYR A 285 20.34 -3.41 -13.71
C TYR A 285 19.34 -2.41 -14.27
N LEU A 286 18.65 -2.75 -15.36
CA LEU A 286 17.60 -1.93 -15.96
C LEU A 286 16.26 -2.67 -15.88
N PHE A 287 15.24 -1.99 -15.38
CA PHE A 287 13.88 -2.52 -15.23
C PHE A 287 12.89 -1.63 -15.96
N ILE A 288 12.02 -2.23 -16.74
CA ILE A 288 10.89 -1.57 -17.38
C ILE A 288 9.64 -2.31 -16.93
N ARG A 289 8.64 -1.55 -16.46
CA ARG A 289 7.42 -2.10 -15.89
C ARG A 289 6.21 -1.48 -16.54
N GLY A 290 5.17 -2.28 -16.67
CA GLY A 290 3.84 -1.83 -17.07
C GLY A 290 2.79 -2.61 -16.31
N GLY A 291 1.74 -1.93 -15.90
CA GLY A 291 0.68 -2.55 -15.14
C GLY A 291 -0.67 -1.89 -15.35
N TYR A 292 -1.69 -2.55 -14.87
CA TYR A 292 -3.05 -2.05 -14.84
C TYR A 292 -3.68 -2.35 -13.47
N GLN A 293 -4.17 -1.32 -12.82
CA GLN A 293 -4.82 -1.41 -11.51
C GLN A 293 -6.33 -1.52 -11.67
N SER A 294 -6.96 -2.24 -10.76
CA SER A 294 -8.43 -2.35 -10.65
C SER A 294 -9.11 -2.86 -11.91
N LEU A 295 -8.50 -3.86 -12.57
CA LEU A 295 -9.15 -4.61 -13.65
C LEU A 295 -10.52 -5.13 -13.21
N LEU A 296 -11.47 -5.13 -14.13
CA LEU A 296 -12.85 -5.61 -13.94
C LEU A 296 -13.69 -4.78 -12.96
N LEU A 297 -13.19 -3.69 -12.43
CA LEU A 297 -13.95 -2.76 -11.61
C LEU A 297 -14.57 -1.69 -12.50
N ALA A 298 -15.89 -1.67 -12.57
CA ALA A 298 -16.62 -0.62 -13.29
C ALA A 298 -16.46 0.72 -12.55
N ASP A 299 -16.29 1.80 -13.30
CA ASP A 299 -16.15 3.18 -12.79
C ASP A 299 -14.93 3.38 -11.86
N SER A 300 -13.87 2.55 -12.01
CA SER A 300 -12.62 2.72 -11.30
C SER A 300 -11.80 3.87 -11.90
N GLU A 301 -11.25 4.73 -11.03
CA GLU A 301 -10.21 5.69 -11.42
C GLU A 301 -8.81 5.04 -11.50
N GLY A 302 -8.66 3.77 -11.11
CA GLY A 302 -7.43 2.99 -11.32
C GLY A 302 -7.23 2.71 -12.80
N GLY A 303 -6.01 2.87 -13.29
CA GLY A 303 -5.69 2.80 -14.70
C GLY A 303 -4.32 2.19 -15.00
N LEU A 304 -3.79 2.62 -16.15
CA LEU A 304 -2.46 2.24 -16.59
C LEU A 304 -1.37 2.83 -15.69
N SER A 305 -0.35 2.03 -15.47
CA SER A 305 0.87 2.47 -14.81
C SER A 305 2.11 2.04 -15.59
N PHE A 306 3.15 2.86 -15.50
CA PHE A 306 4.44 2.60 -16.10
C PHE A 306 5.54 2.85 -15.07
N GLY A 307 6.59 2.04 -15.11
CA GLY A 307 7.73 2.19 -14.20
C GLY A 307 9.06 1.93 -14.89
N MET A 308 10.08 2.59 -14.40
CA MET A 308 11.48 2.40 -14.77
C MET A 308 12.32 2.24 -13.52
N GLY A 309 13.35 1.40 -13.58
CA GLY A 309 14.27 1.23 -12.47
C GLY A 309 15.69 0.99 -12.96
N VAL A 310 16.65 1.53 -12.22
CA VAL A 310 18.08 1.26 -12.45
C VAL A 310 18.75 0.93 -11.11
N ASN A 311 19.74 0.05 -11.13
CA ASN A 311 20.55 -0.22 -9.96
C ASN A 311 22.05 -0.12 -10.27
N SER A 312 22.85 0.07 -9.24
CA SER A 312 24.29 0.26 -9.33
C SER A 312 25.11 -1.04 -9.33
N LYS A 313 24.49 -2.20 -9.52
CA LYS A 313 25.17 -3.51 -9.47
C LYS A 313 26.42 -3.63 -10.36
N MET A 314 26.45 -2.87 -11.46
CA MET A 314 27.62 -2.80 -12.36
C MET A 314 28.76 -1.93 -11.86
N LEU A 315 28.47 -0.97 -10.94
CA LEU A 315 29.44 0.03 -10.50
C LEU A 315 30.08 -0.32 -9.17
N PHE A 316 29.35 -1.02 -8.29
CA PHE A 316 29.78 -1.37 -6.95
C PHE A 316 29.51 -2.86 -6.68
N SER A 317 30.47 -3.55 -6.06
CA SER A 317 30.36 -4.98 -5.77
C SER A 317 29.54 -5.29 -4.52
N ASP A 318 29.63 -4.47 -3.48
CA ASP A 318 29.09 -4.78 -2.16
C ASP A 318 27.83 -4.01 -1.81
N THR A 319 27.72 -2.77 -2.28
CA THR A 319 26.56 -1.91 -2.05
C THR A 319 25.77 -1.73 -3.33
N ILE A 320 24.49 -2.04 -3.30
CA ILE A 320 23.57 -1.83 -4.42
C ILE A 320 22.69 -0.63 -4.09
N VAL A 321 22.76 0.40 -4.91
CA VAL A 321 21.83 1.54 -4.89
C VAL A 321 20.87 1.36 -6.04
N LYS A 322 19.58 1.39 -5.76
CA LYS A 322 18.52 1.26 -6.75
C LYS A 322 17.64 2.50 -6.73
N PHE A 323 17.38 3.04 -7.90
CA PHE A 323 16.44 4.14 -8.12
C PHE A 323 15.32 3.66 -9.03
N ASP A 324 14.08 3.83 -8.61
CA ASP A 324 12.89 3.52 -9.38
C ASP A 324 11.99 4.76 -9.49
N TYR A 325 11.35 4.91 -10.62
CA TYR A 325 10.32 5.90 -10.90
C TYR A 325 9.08 5.21 -11.45
N ALA A 326 7.91 5.68 -11.04
CA ALA A 326 6.65 5.25 -11.62
C ALA A 326 5.71 6.42 -11.87
N TYR A 327 4.99 6.29 -12.97
CA TYR A 327 3.85 7.10 -13.36
C TYR A 327 2.59 6.26 -13.29
N ARG A 328 1.52 6.81 -12.72
CA ARG A 328 0.21 6.18 -12.69
C ARG A 328 -0.86 7.16 -13.12
N ASP A 329 -1.65 6.75 -14.09
CA ASP A 329 -2.89 7.42 -14.48
C ASP A 329 -3.96 7.18 -13.42
N PHE A 330 -4.54 8.26 -12.91
CA PHE A 330 -5.59 8.24 -11.90
C PHE A 330 -6.91 8.83 -12.44
N GLY A 331 -7.09 8.77 -13.76
CA GLY A 331 -8.30 9.23 -14.44
C GLY A 331 -8.61 10.69 -14.16
N ARG A 332 -9.78 10.97 -13.56
CA ARG A 332 -10.24 12.32 -13.25
C ARG A 332 -9.48 13.00 -12.09
N LEU A 333 -8.70 12.25 -11.33
CA LEU A 333 -7.96 12.74 -10.17
C LEU A 333 -6.52 13.15 -10.52
N GLU A 334 -6.21 13.29 -11.83
CA GLU A 334 -4.89 13.56 -12.37
C GLU A 334 -3.91 12.37 -12.23
N ASN A 335 -2.62 12.64 -12.39
CA ASN A 335 -1.61 11.61 -12.41
C ASN A 335 -0.79 11.63 -11.13
N THR A 336 -0.27 10.49 -10.72
CA THR A 336 0.64 10.42 -9.58
C THR A 336 2.03 10.00 -10.02
N HIS A 337 3.05 10.58 -9.36
CA HIS A 337 4.46 10.33 -9.59
C HIS A 337 5.09 9.75 -8.33
N THR A 338 5.68 8.57 -8.44
CA THR A 338 6.33 7.89 -7.31
C THR A 338 7.82 7.71 -7.59
N PHE A 339 8.64 8.10 -6.64
CA PHE A 339 10.08 7.94 -6.64
C PHE A 339 10.51 7.03 -5.50
N SER A 340 11.42 6.10 -5.77
CA SER A 340 11.95 5.21 -4.74
C SER A 340 13.47 5.15 -4.82
N LEU A 341 14.13 5.24 -3.69
CA LEU A 341 15.57 5.06 -3.53
C LEU A 341 15.81 3.95 -2.52
N SER A 342 16.51 2.90 -2.92
CA SER A 342 16.88 1.78 -2.05
C SER A 342 18.39 1.64 -1.98
N ILE A 343 18.89 1.29 -0.80
CA ILE A 343 20.30 0.96 -0.56
C ILE A 343 20.33 -0.40 0.10
N LYS A 344 21.08 -1.33 -0.51
CA LYS A 344 21.28 -2.69 -0.03
C LYS A 344 22.77 -2.95 0.22
N TYR A 345 23.09 -3.38 1.41
CA TYR A 345 24.48 -3.55 1.86
C TYR A 345 24.70 -4.92 2.53
#